data_18e3fac0af1df48a4767c16e36a74029
#
_entry.id   18e3fac0af1df48a4767c16e36a74029
#
_cell.length_a   1.000
_cell.length_b   1.000
_cell.length_c   1.000
_cell.angle_alpha   90.00
_cell.angle_beta   90.00
_cell.angle_gamma   90.00
#
_symmetry.space_group_name_H-M   'P 1'
#
loop_
_entity.id
_entity.type
_entity.pdbx_description
1 polymer ?
#
loop_
_entity_poly.entity_id
_entity_poly.type
_entity_poly.pdbx_seq_one_letter_code
_entity_poly.pdbx_strand_id
1 'polypeptide(L)'
;MVHKGEDLYKLYAKAVYRYLFSLIGEADTAEELTQETFCQALKSIDTYRGESTPQVWLCAIAKRLWFKELDRRKRSVLVEESGLPH
;
A
#
# COMPACT_ATOMS: atom_id res chain seq x y z
N MET A 1 22.66 -4.36 -15.64
CA MET A 1 21.82 -3.16 -15.55
C MET A 1 20.75 -3.35 -14.49
N VAL A 2 20.61 -2.40 -13.60
CA VAL A 2 19.68 -2.51 -12.50
C VAL A 2 18.35 -1.87 -12.90
N HIS A 3 17.27 -2.58 -12.69
CA HIS A 3 15.93 -2.06 -12.98
C HIS A 3 15.51 -1.08 -11.89
N LYS A 4 14.90 0.02 -12.29
CA LYS A 4 14.42 1.05 -11.36
C LYS A 4 13.51 0.45 -10.28
N GLY A 5 12.66 -0.51 -10.67
CA GLY A 5 11.76 -1.17 -9.76
C GLY A 5 12.46 -1.96 -8.69
N GLU A 6 13.52 -2.68 -9.05
CA GLU A 6 14.31 -3.45 -8.10
C GLU A 6 15.03 -2.55 -7.12
N ASP A 7 15.58 -1.44 -7.61
CA ASP A 7 16.27 -0.47 -6.75
C ASP A 7 15.30 0.15 -5.76
N LEU A 8 14.12 0.57 -6.22
CA LEU A 8 13.10 1.13 -5.36
C LEU A 8 12.71 0.16 -4.27
N TYR A 9 12.46 -1.09 -4.66
CA TYR A 9 12.07 -2.12 -3.69
C TYR A 9 13.17 -2.34 -2.66
N LYS A 10 14.40 -2.57 -3.10
CA LYS A 10 15.51 -2.83 -2.19
C LYS A 10 15.75 -1.68 -1.22
N LEU A 11 15.63 -0.46 -1.69
CA LEU A 11 15.91 0.72 -0.88
C LEU A 11 14.78 1.04 0.10
N TYR A 12 13.54 0.85 -0.31
CA TYR A 12 12.40 1.39 0.42
C TYR A 12 11.38 0.38 0.93
N ALA A 13 11.51 -0.89 0.57
CA ALA A 13 10.51 -1.89 0.97
C ALA A 13 10.34 -1.97 2.49
N LYS A 14 11.46 -1.96 3.21
CA LYS A 14 11.43 -2.03 4.66
C LYS A 14 10.75 -0.82 5.27
N ALA A 15 11.03 0.37 4.75
CA ALA A 15 10.43 1.60 5.25
C ALA A 15 8.93 1.62 4.98
N VAL A 16 8.51 1.19 3.80
CA VAL A 16 7.09 1.12 3.43
C VAL A 16 6.38 0.10 4.32
N TYR A 17 6.99 -1.07 4.52
CA TYR A 17 6.42 -2.08 5.39
C TYR A 17 6.24 -1.57 6.82
N ARG A 18 7.27 -0.92 7.38
CA ARG A 18 7.20 -0.37 8.73
C ARG A 18 6.10 0.67 8.85
N TYR A 19 5.98 1.52 7.85
CA TYR A 19 4.93 2.53 7.82
C TYR A 19 3.56 1.87 7.83
N LEU A 20 3.35 0.91 6.93
CA LEU A 20 2.07 0.20 6.86
C LEU A 20 1.79 -0.58 8.14
N PHE A 21 2.80 -1.25 8.68
CA PHE A 21 2.62 -1.99 9.91
C PHE A 21 2.20 -1.07 11.07
N SER A 22 2.77 0.14 11.12
CA SER A 22 2.41 1.09 12.16
C SER A 22 0.95 1.54 12.05
N LEU A 23 0.40 1.56 10.84
CA LEU A 23 -0.99 1.92 10.62
C LEU A 23 -1.94 0.75 10.84
N ILE A 24 -1.52 -0.43 10.43
CA ILE A 24 -2.41 -1.60 10.31
C ILE A 24 -2.35 -2.49 11.54
N GLY A 25 -1.13 -2.73 12.05
CA GLY A 25 -0.92 -3.65 13.16
C GLY A 25 -0.99 -5.13 12.80
N GLU A 26 -1.14 -5.46 11.51
CA GLU A 26 -1.22 -6.83 11.02
C GLU A 26 -0.08 -7.06 10.03
N ALA A 27 0.79 -8.02 10.34
CA ALA A 27 1.96 -8.28 9.51
C ALA A 27 1.59 -8.72 8.09
N ASP A 28 0.63 -9.64 7.97
CA ASP A 28 0.24 -10.17 6.67
C ASP A 28 -0.34 -9.09 5.77
N THR A 29 -1.22 -8.28 6.31
CA THR A 29 -1.83 -7.19 5.55
C THR A 29 -0.78 -6.14 5.16
N ALA A 30 0.12 -5.81 6.09
CA ALA A 30 1.19 -4.86 5.81
C ALA A 30 2.09 -5.37 4.69
N GLU A 31 2.41 -6.67 4.70
CA GLU A 31 3.23 -7.26 3.64
C GLU A 31 2.52 -7.24 2.29
N GLU A 32 1.25 -7.61 2.25
CA GLU A 32 0.47 -7.57 1.02
C GLU A 32 0.40 -6.16 0.43
N LEU A 33 0.13 -5.18 1.29
CA LEU A 33 0.02 -3.80 0.83
C LEU A 33 1.38 -3.21 0.45
N THR A 34 2.45 -3.69 1.09
CA THR A 34 3.80 -3.29 0.67
C THR A 34 4.06 -3.73 -0.76
N GLN A 35 3.79 -4.99 -1.07
CA GLN A 35 3.97 -5.50 -2.42
C GLN A 35 3.10 -4.75 -3.42
N GLU A 36 1.85 -4.52 -3.08
CA GLU A 36 0.92 -3.80 -3.95
C GLU A 36 1.36 -2.35 -4.16
N THR A 37 1.93 -1.73 -3.12
CA THR A 37 2.46 -0.37 -3.24
C THR A 37 3.53 -0.31 -4.33
N PHE A 38 4.44 -1.28 -4.35
CA PHE A 38 5.49 -1.28 -5.37
C PHE A 38 4.97 -1.63 -6.76
N CYS A 39 3.94 -2.47 -6.85
CA CYS A 39 3.29 -2.71 -8.13
C CYS A 39 2.67 -1.44 -8.68
N GLN A 40 1.96 -0.69 -7.83
CA GLN A 40 1.36 0.58 -8.23
C GLN A 40 2.43 1.61 -8.59
N ALA A 41 3.51 1.65 -7.80
CA ALA A 41 4.60 2.58 -8.05
C ALA A 41 5.25 2.32 -9.42
N LEU A 42 5.45 1.07 -9.77
CA LEU A 42 6.03 0.73 -11.08
C LEU A 42 5.13 1.18 -12.22
N LYS A 43 3.82 1.02 -12.06
CA LYS A 43 2.87 1.47 -13.07
C LYS A 43 2.85 2.99 -13.22
N SER A 44 3.18 3.71 -12.16
CA SER A 44 3.11 5.16 -12.12
C SER A 44 4.47 5.84 -12.17
N ILE A 45 5.54 5.06 -12.38
CA ILE A 45 6.91 5.61 -12.26
C ILE A 45 7.17 6.74 -13.24
N ASP A 46 6.54 6.68 -14.41
CA ASP A 46 6.72 7.72 -15.43
C ASP A 46 6.02 9.03 -15.06
N THR A 47 5.09 8.98 -14.13
CA THR A 47 4.39 10.19 -13.68
C THR A 47 5.02 10.81 -12.44
N TYR A 48 5.97 10.12 -11.84
CA TYR A 48 6.67 10.66 -10.68
C TYR A 48 7.64 11.74 -11.12
N ARG A 49 7.44 12.95 -10.62
CA ARG A 49 8.20 14.13 -11.05
C ARG A 49 9.30 14.55 -10.09
N GLY A 50 9.51 13.80 -9.03
CA GLY A 50 10.54 14.14 -8.06
C GLY A 50 10.16 15.28 -7.12
N GLU A 51 8.89 15.64 -7.05
CA GLU A 51 8.41 16.70 -6.16
C GLU A 51 8.52 16.33 -4.70
N SER A 52 8.51 15.04 -4.41
CA SER A 52 8.72 14.51 -3.06
C SER A 52 9.82 13.46 -3.12
N THR A 53 10.35 13.08 -1.96
CA THR A 53 11.29 11.96 -1.94
C THR A 53 10.58 10.67 -2.35
N PRO A 54 11.31 9.70 -2.89
CA PRO A 54 10.69 8.42 -3.24
C PRO A 54 9.96 7.77 -2.07
N GLN A 55 10.52 7.88 -0.87
CA GLN A 55 9.87 7.32 0.32
C GLN A 55 8.52 7.95 0.59
N VAL A 56 8.43 9.28 0.50
CA VAL A 56 7.17 10.00 0.72
C VAL A 56 6.15 9.61 -0.35
N TRP A 57 6.60 9.52 -1.59
CA TRP A 57 5.75 9.12 -2.71
C TRP A 57 5.19 7.71 -2.51
N LEU A 58 6.08 6.77 -2.15
CA LEU A 58 5.66 5.38 -1.90
C LEU A 58 4.71 5.28 -0.73
N CYS A 59 4.98 6.01 0.35
CA CYS A 59 4.10 6.00 1.52
C CYS A 59 2.73 6.59 1.21
N ALA A 60 2.67 7.57 0.30
CA ALA A 60 1.39 8.12 -0.13
C ALA A 60 0.56 7.08 -0.88
N ILE A 61 1.21 6.28 -1.73
CA ILE A 61 0.55 5.17 -2.41
C ILE A 61 0.07 4.15 -1.38
N ALA A 62 0.94 3.78 -0.45
CA ALA A 62 0.63 2.80 0.59
C ALA A 62 -0.56 3.24 1.44
N LYS A 63 -0.59 4.48 1.83
CA LYS A 63 -1.68 5.04 2.63
C LYS A 63 -3.01 4.96 1.88
N ARG A 64 -2.99 5.27 0.59
CA ARG A 64 -4.17 5.20 -0.25
C ARG A 64 -4.69 3.79 -0.36
N LEU A 65 -3.79 2.83 -0.52
CA LEU A 65 -4.15 1.41 -0.58
C LEU A 65 -4.74 0.94 0.75
N TRP A 66 -4.19 1.40 1.86
CA TRP A 66 -4.72 1.07 3.18
C TRP A 66 -6.12 1.61 3.38
N PHE A 67 -6.36 2.86 2.99
CA PHE A 67 -7.70 3.44 3.10
C PHE A 67 -8.70 2.69 2.23
N LYS A 68 -8.27 2.26 1.05
CA LYS A 68 -9.12 1.45 0.17
C LYS A 68 -9.45 0.11 0.82
N GLU A 69 -8.48 -0.50 1.49
CA GLU A 69 -8.68 -1.76 2.22
C GLU A 69 -9.63 -1.57 3.39
N LEU A 70 -9.47 -0.48 4.14
CA LEU A 70 -10.38 -0.15 5.23
C LEU A 70 -11.82 0.00 4.74
N ASP A 71 -11.99 0.69 3.64
CA ASP A 71 -13.31 0.90 3.04
C ASP A 71 -13.93 -0.43 2.61
N ARG A 72 -13.12 -1.32 2.04
CA ARG A 72 -13.56 -2.65 1.65
C ARG A 72 -14.00 -3.46 2.86
N ARG A 73 -13.23 -3.42 3.95
CA ARG A 73 -13.56 -4.13 5.19
C ARG A 73 -14.85 -3.60 5.80
N LYS A 74 -15.01 -2.29 5.78
CA LYS A 74 -16.21 -1.64 6.29
C LYS A 74 -17.45 -2.07 5.54
N ARG A 75 -17.37 -2.09 4.20
CA ARG A 75 -18.48 -2.53 3.36
C ARG A 75 -18.81 -3.99 3.56
N SER A 76 -17.79 -4.83 3.73
CA SER A 76 -17.97 -6.25 3.98
C SER A 76 -18.74 -6.48 5.28
N VAL A 77 -18.37 -5.76 6.33
CA VAL A 77 -19.08 -5.87 7.61
C VAL A 77 -20.52 -5.43 7.49
N LEU A 78 -20.77 -4.31 6.80
CA LEU A 78 -22.12 -3.79 6.60
C LEU A 78 -22.98 -4.78 5.81
N VAL A 79 -22.39 -5.39 4.77
CA VAL A 79 -23.10 -6.37 3.96
C VAL A 79 -23.45 -7.59 4.80
N GLU A 80 -22.54 -8.07 5.63
CA GLU A 80 -22.80 -9.20 6.49
C GLU A 80 -23.93 -8.91 7.46
N GLU A 81 -23.93 -7.74 8.08
CA GLU A 81 -24.97 -7.37 9.02
C GLU A 81 -26.31 -7.20 8.34
N SER A 82 -26.36 -6.55 7.18
CA SER A 82 -27.60 -6.32 6.47
C SER A 82 -28.07 -7.53 5.68
N GLY A 83 -27.16 -8.44 5.34
CA GLY A 83 -27.49 -9.63 4.57
C GLY A 83 -27.86 -10.84 5.42
N LEU A 84 -27.71 -10.75 6.72
CA LEU A 84 -28.06 -11.87 7.58
C LEU A 84 -29.59 -12.04 7.65
N PRO A 85 -30.06 -13.27 7.46
CA PRO A 85 -31.48 -13.54 7.66
C PRO A 85 -31.81 -13.40 9.13
N HIS A 86 -32.76 -12.62 9.40
CA HIS A 86 -33.23 -12.38 10.76
C HIS A 86 -34.47 -13.15 11.06
#